data_e1ea2906ed406965e96f7daa9b7012d0
#
_entry.id   e1ea2906ed406965e96f7daa9b7012d0
#
_cell.length_a   1.000
_cell.length_b   1.000
_cell.length_c   1.000
_cell.angle_alpha   90.00
_cell.angle_beta   90.00
_cell.angle_gamma   90.00
#
_symmetry.space_group_name_H-M   'P 1'
#
loop_
_entity.id
_entity.type
_entity.pdbx_description
1 polymer ?
#
loop_
_entity_poly.entity_id
_entity_poly.type
_entity_poly.pdbx_seq_one_letter_code
_entity_poly.pdbx_strand_id
1 'polypeptide(L)'
;MKALPFPCIRPAQDRVLEALPAMDSILSDNEALRGAIADGLMLKDPGAAYYVYECSGEPGRVTGVVAICPVGVLTGDDAASADAAAAARTIAELKVQPRPVSLAYEASPVMDIILGAAKEGASLYAVTDPAGITHRVWEVKREDAVAAIRAMLDRAPEPAPADDPAYAAALAGAAQLLADEAHAAGTYTGKEPFNFTVAVLFPAAQVSGGAPQVPTGLLTHQIARF
;
A
#
# COMPACT_ATOMS: atom_id res chain seq x y z
N MET A 1 0.84 -9.93 14.21
CA MET A 1 0.66 -9.66 12.75
C MET A 1 2.02 -9.51 12.08
N LYS A 2 2.24 -10.14 10.93
CA LYS A 2 3.49 -9.99 10.16
C LYS A 2 3.34 -8.84 9.17
N ALA A 3 3.91 -7.68 9.49
CA ALA A 3 3.92 -6.51 8.61
C ALA A 3 5.35 -5.97 8.50
N LEU A 4 5.83 -5.77 7.26
CA LEU A 4 7.23 -5.51 6.96
C LEU A 4 7.40 -4.17 6.22
N PRO A 5 8.54 -3.49 6.37
CA PRO A 5 8.90 -2.38 5.51
C PRO A 5 9.14 -2.88 4.08
N PHE A 6 8.98 -2.01 3.08
CA PHE A 6 9.11 -2.37 1.67
C PHE A 6 9.70 -1.24 0.83
N PRO A 7 10.34 -1.55 -0.31
CA PRO A 7 10.72 -0.55 -1.30
C PRO A 7 9.48 -0.13 -2.10
N CYS A 8 9.15 1.17 -2.05
CA CYS A 8 7.97 1.73 -2.72
C CYS A 8 8.31 2.20 -4.14
N ILE A 9 7.34 2.10 -5.06
CA ILE A 9 7.31 2.90 -6.28
C ILE A 9 6.33 4.04 -6.03
N ARG A 10 6.78 5.28 -6.23
CA ARG A 10 6.04 6.48 -5.87
C ARG A 10 6.41 7.68 -6.73
N PRO A 11 5.59 8.73 -6.80
CA PRO A 11 5.96 9.97 -7.47
C PRO A 11 7.26 10.57 -6.92
N ALA A 12 8.02 11.26 -7.76
CA ALA A 12 9.08 12.15 -7.28
C ALA A 12 8.43 13.25 -6.42
N GLN A 13 9.08 13.61 -5.30
CA GLN A 13 8.48 14.52 -4.32
C GLN A 13 8.13 15.90 -4.91
N ASP A 14 8.98 16.41 -5.75
CA ASP A 14 8.84 17.71 -6.45
C ASP A 14 7.90 17.64 -7.66
N ARG A 15 7.53 16.43 -8.12
CA ARG A 15 6.67 16.19 -9.30
C ARG A 15 5.34 15.50 -8.97
N VAL A 16 4.98 15.37 -7.69
CA VAL A 16 3.77 14.65 -7.27
C VAL A 16 2.49 15.24 -7.89
N LEU A 17 2.40 16.56 -8.03
CA LEU A 17 1.25 17.25 -8.63
C LEU A 17 1.15 17.04 -10.16
N GLU A 18 2.25 16.68 -10.81
CA GLU A 18 2.29 16.29 -12.22
C GLU A 18 1.92 14.80 -12.38
N ALA A 19 2.45 13.96 -11.50
CA ALA A 19 2.27 12.50 -11.57
C ALA A 19 0.83 12.06 -11.25
N LEU A 20 0.21 12.58 -10.18
CA LEU A 20 -1.10 12.11 -9.73
C LEU A 20 -2.21 12.24 -10.78
N PRO A 21 -2.37 13.36 -11.52
CA PRO A 21 -3.36 13.44 -12.58
C PRO A 21 -3.08 12.51 -13.78
N ALA A 22 -1.82 12.09 -13.97
CA ALA A 22 -1.40 11.20 -15.05
C ALA A 22 -1.41 9.71 -14.66
N MET A 23 -1.84 9.35 -13.45
CA MET A 23 -1.69 8.02 -12.89
C MET A 23 -2.37 6.92 -13.71
N ASP A 24 -3.54 7.19 -14.27
CA ASP A 24 -4.22 6.23 -15.14
C ASP A 24 -3.40 5.88 -16.39
N SER A 25 -2.68 6.87 -16.94
CA SER A 25 -1.77 6.65 -18.08
C SER A 25 -0.48 5.97 -17.64
N ILE A 26 0.11 6.36 -16.50
CA ILE A 26 1.35 5.78 -15.97
C ILE A 26 1.16 4.31 -15.60
N LEU A 27 0.00 3.96 -15.06
CA LEU A 27 -0.35 2.60 -14.63
C LEU A 27 -1.20 1.85 -15.66
N SER A 28 -1.23 2.30 -16.92
CA SER A 28 -1.94 1.59 -18.00
C SER A 28 -1.27 0.26 -18.35
N ASP A 29 0.06 0.24 -18.33
CA ASP A 29 0.88 -0.94 -18.58
C ASP A 29 2.31 -0.80 -18.04
N ASN A 30 3.09 -1.87 -18.15
CA ASN A 30 4.46 -1.89 -17.63
C ASN A 30 5.43 -0.97 -18.40
N GLU A 31 5.20 -0.70 -19.67
CA GLU A 31 6.07 0.16 -20.49
C GLU A 31 5.88 1.62 -20.06
N ALA A 32 4.63 2.07 -19.89
CA ALA A 32 4.30 3.39 -19.40
C ALA A 32 4.90 3.65 -18.01
N LEU A 33 4.77 2.68 -17.09
CA LEU A 33 5.36 2.80 -15.75
C LEU A 33 6.90 2.87 -15.79
N ARG A 34 7.55 2.03 -16.62
CA ARG A 34 9.01 2.09 -16.80
C ARG A 34 9.46 3.42 -17.40
N GLY A 35 8.72 3.93 -18.38
CA GLY A 35 8.95 5.25 -18.95
C GLY A 35 8.90 6.34 -17.88
N ALA A 36 7.84 6.37 -17.07
CA ALA A 36 7.69 7.33 -15.98
C ALA A 36 8.81 7.22 -14.92
N ILE A 37 9.33 6.02 -14.67
CA ILE A 37 10.49 5.82 -13.78
C ILE A 37 11.76 6.33 -14.46
N ALA A 38 11.99 6.02 -15.73
CA ALA A 38 13.16 6.48 -16.47
C ALA A 38 13.23 8.02 -16.59
N ASP A 39 12.08 8.68 -16.75
CA ASP A 39 11.93 10.13 -16.82
C ASP A 39 11.98 10.81 -15.44
N GLY A 40 12.10 10.04 -14.36
CA GLY A 40 12.13 10.53 -12.99
C GLY A 40 10.81 11.14 -12.50
N LEU A 41 9.69 10.85 -13.17
CA LEU A 41 8.35 11.23 -12.71
C LEU A 41 7.89 10.31 -11.57
N MET A 42 8.21 9.01 -11.70
CA MET A 42 8.07 8.02 -10.63
C MET A 42 9.46 7.58 -10.14
N LEU A 43 9.58 7.28 -8.87
CA LEU A 43 10.80 6.77 -8.25
C LEU A 43 10.55 5.38 -7.69
N LYS A 44 11.55 4.52 -7.81
CA LYS A 44 11.62 3.27 -7.07
C LYS A 44 12.60 3.45 -5.92
N ASP A 45 12.11 3.37 -4.69
CA ASP A 45 12.97 3.54 -3.52
C ASP A 45 14.04 2.44 -3.45
N PRO A 46 15.30 2.80 -3.16
CA PRO A 46 16.40 1.85 -3.16
C PRO A 46 16.40 0.90 -1.95
N GLY A 47 15.67 1.24 -0.90
CA GLY A 47 15.60 0.48 0.35
C GLY A 47 14.19 0.34 0.88
N ALA A 48 14.03 -0.60 1.80
CA ALA A 48 12.75 -0.82 2.47
C ALA A 48 12.52 0.21 3.58
N ALA A 49 11.30 0.78 3.63
CA ALA A 49 10.85 1.71 4.66
C ALA A 49 9.43 1.36 5.10
N TYR A 50 9.04 1.81 6.29
CA TYR A 50 7.64 2.04 6.61
C TYR A 50 7.26 3.45 6.17
N TYR A 51 5.96 3.65 5.94
CA TYR A 51 5.45 5.01 5.71
C TYR A 51 4.34 5.28 6.73
N VAL A 52 4.22 6.55 7.14
CA VAL A 52 3.05 7.03 7.86
C VAL A 52 2.17 7.72 6.85
N TYR A 53 0.93 7.30 6.78
CA TYR A 53 -0.10 7.93 5.96
C TYR A 53 -1.12 8.60 6.85
N GLU A 54 -1.44 9.85 6.53
CA GLU A 54 -2.48 10.63 7.20
C GLU A 54 -3.44 11.16 6.15
N CYS A 55 -4.72 10.96 6.40
CA CYS A 55 -5.81 11.54 5.64
C CYS A 55 -6.58 12.49 6.55
N SER A 56 -6.82 13.72 6.09
CA SER A 56 -7.55 14.73 6.85
C SER A 56 -8.54 15.50 5.99
N GLY A 57 -9.76 15.64 6.49
CA GLY A 57 -10.90 16.31 5.85
C GLY A 57 -12.09 16.26 6.78
N GLU A 58 -13.29 16.50 6.28
CA GLU A 58 -14.50 16.18 7.05
C GLU A 58 -14.83 14.69 6.88
N PRO A 59 -15.04 13.86 7.95
CA PRO A 59 -15.33 14.30 9.33
C PRO A 59 -14.11 14.36 10.28
N GLY A 60 -12.86 14.23 9.82
CA GLY A 60 -11.75 14.27 10.75
C GLY A 60 -10.40 13.89 10.16
N ARG A 61 -9.53 13.39 11.01
CA ARG A 61 -8.17 12.98 10.68
C ARG A 61 -7.98 11.52 11.09
N VAL A 62 -7.44 10.72 10.17
CA VAL A 62 -7.02 9.34 10.44
C VAL A 62 -5.56 9.16 10.08
N THR A 63 -4.84 8.37 10.87
CA THR A 63 -3.42 8.09 10.66
C THR A 63 -3.20 6.59 10.71
N GLY A 64 -2.47 6.07 9.71
CA GLY A 64 -2.10 4.66 9.64
C GLY A 64 -0.64 4.46 9.29
N VAL A 65 -0.14 3.26 9.53
CA VAL A 65 1.19 2.82 9.10
C VAL A 65 1.07 2.02 7.80
N VAL A 66 1.90 2.34 6.82
CA VAL A 66 1.96 1.61 5.55
C VAL A 66 3.07 0.58 5.59
N ALA A 67 2.71 -0.64 5.30
CA ALA A 67 3.58 -1.81 5.33
C ALA A 67 3.15 -2.84 4.29
N ILE A 68 3.99 -3.83 4.00
CA ILE A 68 3.53 -5.05 3.32
C ILE A 68 3.12 -6.10 4.34
N CYS A 69 1.96 -6.73 4.09
CA CYS A 69 1.40 -7.83 4.86
C CYS A 69 1.29 -9.08 3.98
N PRO A 70 1.29 -10.31 4.53
CA PRO A 70 0.97 -11.49 3.74
C PRO A 70 -0.39 -11.33 3.05
N VAL A 71 -0.49 -11.69 1.78
CA VAL A 71 -1.74 -11.56 1.00
C VAL A 71 -2.90 -12.33 1.61
N GLY A 72 -2.62 -13.37 2.40
CA GLY A 72 -3.63 -14.15 3.13
C GLY A 72 -4.52 -13.34 4.09
N VAL A 73 -4.10 -12.13 4.51
CA VAL A 73 -4.95 -11.24 5.32
C VAL A 73 -6.15 -10.67 4.54
N LEU A 74 -6.14 -10.79 3.20
CA LEU A 74 -7.20 -10.31 2.31
C LEU A 74 -8.31 -11.34 2.08
N THR A 75 -8.10 -12.59 2.50
CA THR A 75 -9.07 -13.67 2.27
C THR A 75 -10.26 -13.51 3.21
N GLY A 76 -11.39 -13.10 2.66
CA GLY A 76 -12.72 -13.17 3.26
C GLY A 76 -13.59 -14.16 2.49
N ASP A 77 -14.76 -14.49 3.04
CA ASP A 77 -15.72 -15.45 2.45
C ASP A 77 -16.39 -14.96 1.15
N ASP A 78 -16.08 -13.78 0.67
CA ASP A 78 -16.68 -13.20 -0.51
C ASP A 78 -16.09 -13.81 -1.79
N ALA A 79 -16.91 -14.56 -2.51
CA ALA A 79 -16.59 -15.10 -3.83
C ALA A 79 -16.19 -13.95 -4.79
N ALA A 80 -15.08 -14.10 -5.47
CA ALA A 80 -14.60 -13.13 -6.44
C ALA A 80 -15.67 -12.87 -7.51
N SER A 81 -16.16 -11.63 -7.59
CA SER A 81 -17.04 -11.20 -8.66
C SER A 81 -16.30 -11.23 -10.01
N ALA A 82 -17.03 -11.24 -11.13
CA ALA A 82 -16.42 -11.17 -12.46
C ALA A 82 -15.53 -9.92 -12.62
N ASP A 83 -15.93 -8.80 -12.00
CA ASP A 83 -15.16 -7.55 -12.01
C ASP A 83 -13.87 -7.66 -11.20
N ALA A 84 -13.91 -8.30 -10.02
CA ALA A 84 -12.70 -8.58 -9.24
C ALA A 84 -11.73 -9.51 -9.99
N ALA A 85 -12.24 -10.49 -10.72
CA ALA A 85 -11.41 -11.37 -11.53
C ALA A 85 -10.78 -10.65 -12.75
N ALA A 86 -11.48 -9.68 -13.36
CA ALA A 86 -10.91 -8.84 -14.40
C ALA A 86 -9.83 -7.91 -13.84
N ALA A 87 -10.09 -7.26 -12.72
CA ALA A 87 -9.11 -6.42 -12.03
C ALA A 87 -7.87 -7.21 -11.58
N ALA A 88 -8.04 -8.47 -11.11
CA ALA A 88 -6.93 -9.35 -10.75
C ALA A 88 -5.98 -9.59 -11.94
N ARG A 89 -6.52 -9.87 -13.12
CA ARG A 89 -5.70 -10.03 -14.35
C ARG A 89 -4.92 -8.75 -14.67
N THR A 90 -5.58 -7.60 -14.65
CA THR A 90 -4.92 -6.31 -14.89
C THR A 90 -3.77 -6.06 -13.91
N ILE A 91 -3.98 -6.30 -12.61
CA ILE A 91 -2.94 -6.15 -11.59
C ILE A 91 -1.78 -7.14 -11.81
N ALA A 92 -2.07 -8.40 -12.16
CA ALA A 92 -1.05 -9.41 -12.45
C ALA A 92 -0.23 -9.04 -13.70
N GLU A 93 -0.86 -8.56 -14.77
CA GLU A 93 -0.20 -8.08 -15.99
C GLU A 93 0.65 -6.84 -15.74
N LEU A 94 0.15 -5.88 -14.96
CA LEU A 94 0.87 -4.67 -14.56
C LEU A 94 2.05 -4.98 -13.61
N LYS A 95 2.02 -6.11 -12.89
CA LYS A 95 3.05 -6.53 -11.92
C LYS A 95 3.28 -5.57 -10.76
N VAL A 96 2.35 -4.68 -10.54
CA VAL A 96 2.35 -3.77 -9.39
C VAL A 96 0.96 -3.67 -8.77
N GLN A 97 0.93 -3.49 -7.47
CA GLN A 97 -0.27 -3.11 -6.74
C GLN A 97 -0.38 -1.57 -6.79
N PRO A 98 -1.40 -1.00 -7.44
CA PRO A 98 -1.46 0.43 -7.75
C PRO A 98 -1.76 1.33 -6.55
N ARG A 99 -2.39 0.82 -5.51
CA ARG A 99 -2.66 1.53 -4.25
C ARG A 99 -2.66 0.57 -3.07
N PRO A 100 -2.37 1.05 -1.84
CA PRO A 100 -2.55 0.22 -0.64
C PRO A 100 -4.01 -0.20 -0.44
N VAL A 101 -4.22 -1.38 0.16
CA VAL A 101 -5.50 -1.76 0.75
C VAL A 101 -5.58 -1.21 2.17
N SER A 102 -6.77 -0.80 2.61
CA SER A 102 -6.97 -0.35 3.99
C SER A 102 -7.34 -1.52 4.88
N LEU A 103 -6.58 -1.70 5.95
CA LEU A 103 -6.81 -2.74 6.97
C LEU A 103 -7.01 -2.08 8.34
N ALA A 104 -7.94 -2.60 9.11
CA ALA A 104 -8.14 -2.20 10.49
C ALA A 104 -7.39 -3.13 11.45
N TYR A 105 -6.71 -2.58 12.45
CA TYR A 105 -6.01 -3.36 13.48
C TYR A 105 -6.21 -2.76 14.87
N GLU A 106 -5.98 -3.56 15.91
CA GLU A 106 -5.96 -3.05 17.29
C GLU A 106 -4.61 -2.37 17.56
N ALA A 107 -4.62 -1.04 17.52
CA ALA A 107 -3.44 -0.24 17.80
C ALA A 107 -3.22 -0.09 19.31
N SER A 108 -1.95 -0.05 19.72
CA SER A 108 -1.58 0.32 21.08
C SER A 108 -1.30 1.83 21.16
N PRO A 109 -1.49 2.49 22.33
CA PRO A 109 -1.13 3.90 22.51
C PRO A 109 0.35 4.20 22.22
N VAL A 110 1.23 3.20 22.37
CA VAL A 110 2.66 3.31 22.02
C VAL A 110 2.84 3.52 20.52
N MET A 111 2.03 2.89 19.68
CA MET A 111 2.07 3.10 18.24
C MET A 111 1.73 4.57 17.89
N ASP A 112 0.74 5.15 18.54
CA ASP A 112 0.36 6.56 18.30
C ASP A 112 1.52 7.52 18.62
N ILE A 113 2.29 7.25 19.69
CA ILE A 113 3.49 8.02 20.04
C ILE A 113 4.55 7.87 18.95
N ILE A 114 4.82 6.65 18.47
CA ILE A 114 5.82 6.39 17.45
C ILE A 114 5.43 7.08 16.13
N LEU A 115 4.17 6.96 15.71
CA LEU A 115 3.67 7.61 14.50
C LEU A 115 3.65 9.14 14.65
N GLY A 116 3.34 9.66 15.84
CA GLY A 116 3.44 11.08 16.17
C GLY A 116 4.86 11.61 15.96
N ALA A 117 5.85 10.94 16.54
CA ALA A 117 7.27 11.30 16.38
C ALA A 117 7.74 11.20 14.91
N ALA A 118 7.26 10.24 14.14
CA ALA A 118 7.58 10.12 12.72
C ALA A 118 7.05 11.31 11.89
N LYS A 119 5.97 11.97 12.34
CA LYS A 119 5.36 13.13 11.66
C LYS A 119 5.97 14.48 12.05
N GLU A 120 6.92 14.54 12.98
CA GLU A 120 7.60 15.80 13.35
C GLU A 120 8.48 16.35 12.23
N GLY A 121 8.94 15.48 11.30
CA GLY A 121 9.69 15.87 10.12
C GLY A 121 8.82 16.37 8.96
N ALA A 122 9.47 16.87 7.91
CA ALA A 122 8.79 17.22 6.67
C ALA A 122 8.13 15.97 6.04
N SER A 123 6.88 16.11 5.59
CA SER A 123 6.22 15.05 4.83
C SER A 123 6.84 14.89 3.44
N LEU A 124 6.85 13.68 2.92
CA LEU A 124 7.15 13.42 1.50
C LEU A 124 6.12 14.12 0.60
N TYR A 125 4.86 14.00 1.00
CA TYR A 125 3.73 14.56 0.25
C TYR A 125 2.76 15.25 1.19
N ALA A 126 2.12 16.30 0.67
CA ALA A 126 0.93 16.94 1.23
C ALA A 126 0.06 17.35 0.02
N VAL A 127 -0.85 16.50 -0.39
CA VAL A 127 -1.69 16.71 -1.58
C VAL A 127 -3.16 16.71 -1.18
N THR A 128 -3.94 17.61 -1.76
CA THR A 128 -5.38 17.68 -1.53
C THR A 128 -6.09 17.21 -2.79
N ASP A 129 -6.98 16.26 -2.64
CA ASP A 129 -7.78 15.72 -3.73
C ASP A 129 -8.94 16.66 -4.11
N PRO A 130 -9.66 16.39 -5.22
CA PRO A 130 -10.82 17.21 -5.63
C PRO A 130 -11.98 17.22 -4.62
N ALA A 131 -12.05 16.25 -3.70
CA ALA A 131 -13.05 16.21 -2.63
C ALA A 131 -12.65 17.07 -1.41
N GLY A 132 -11.49 17.72 -1.44
CA GLY A 132 -10.97 18.54 -0.35
C GLY A 132 -10.28 17.75 0.76
N ILE A 133 -10.01 16.48 0.51
CA ILE A 133 -9.30 15.61 1.46
C ILE A 133 -7.79 15.78 1.26
N THR A 134 -7.08 16.06 2.33
CA THR A 134 -5.61 16.20 2.30
C THR A 134 -4.96 14.89 2.71
N HIS A 135 -4.11 14.38 1.84
CA HIS A 135 -3.29 13.18 2.01
C HIS A 135 -1.85 13.57 2.32
N ARG A 136 -1.30 13.08 3.42
CA ARG A 136 0.10 13.29 3.80
C ARG A 136 0.81 11.98 3.98
N VAL A 137 2.07 11.93 3.57
CA VAL A 137 2.92 10.75 3.70
C VAL A 137 4.26 11.15 4.29
N TRP A 138 4.74 10.40 5.28
CA TRP A 138 6.08 10.49 5.83
C TRP A 138 6.79 9.15 5.66
N GLU A 139 8.07 9.19 5.34
CA GLU A 139 8.90 8.00 5.23
C GLU A 139 9.63 7.74 6.55
N VAL A 140 9.65 6.48 7.00
CA VAL A 140 10.29 6.06 8.24
C VAL A 140 11.45 5.11 7.90
N LYS A 141 12.68 5.66 7.89
CA LYS A 141 13.92 4.93 7.61
C LYS A 141 14.84 4.79 8.83
N ARG A 142 14.64 5.59 9.85
CA ARG A 142 15.49 5.56 11.04
C ARG A 142 15.35 4.19 11.72
N GLU A 143 16.48 3.51 11.92
CA GLU A 143 16.51 2.10 12.36
C GLU A 143 15.73 1.85 13.65
N ASP A 144 15.86 2.76 14.64
CA ASP A 144 15.14 2.66 15.92
C ASP A 144 13.62 2.77 15.74
N ALA A 145 13.16 3.68 14.90
CA ALA A 145 11.73 3.85 14.59
C ALA A 145 11.19 2.64 13.79
N VAL A 146 11.96 2.14 12.81
CA VAL A 146 11.62 0.93 12.06
C VAL A 146 11.52 -0.28 12.99
N ALA A 147 12.49 -0.46 13.90
CA ALA A 147 12.47 -1.54 14.88
C ALA A 147 11.29 -1.43 15.85
N ALA A 148 10.98 -0.22 16.31
CA ALA A 148 9.85 0.04 17.20
C ALA A 148 8.50 -0.26 16.52
N ILE A 149 8.27 0.22 15.30
CA ILE A 149 7.06 -0.07 14.52
C ILE A 149 6.92 -1.58 14.34
N ARG A 150 7.99 -2.25 13.90
CA ARG A 150 7.99 -3.69 13.69
C ARG A 150 7.62 -4.46 14.96
N ALA A 151 8.24 -4.11 16.09
CA ALA A 151 7.98 -4.77 17.38
C ALA A 151 6.52 -4.58 17.84
N MET A 152 5.89 -3.45 17.53
CA MET A 152 4.47 -3.22 17.83
C MET A 152 3.57 -4.04 16.91
N LEU A 153 3.85 -4.05 15.60
CA LEU A 153 3.06 -4.80 14.62
C LEU A 153 3.18 -6.32 14.84
N ASP A 154 4.36 -6.83 15.20
CA ASP A 154 4.56 -8.26 15.48
C ASP A 154 3.71 -8.77 16.65
N ARG A 155 3.34 -7.88 17.58
CA ARG A 155 2.50 -8.20 18.75
C ARG A 155 1.02 -7.96 18.50
N ALA A 156 0.67 -7.19 17.47
CA ALA A 156 -0.73 -6.89 17.16
C ALA A 156 -1.45 -8.14 16.61
N PRO A 157 -2.75 -8.32 16.91
CA PRO A 157 -3.59 -9.31 16.25
C PRO A 157 -3.57 -9.16 14.73
N GLU A 158 -4.02 -10.20 14.00
CA GLU A 158 -4.21 -10.11 12.56
C GLU A 158 -5.21 -9.01 12.23
N PRO A 159 -4.93 -8.16 11.21
CA PRO A 159 -5.82 -7.10 10.80
C PRO A 159 -6.98 -7.65 9.97
N ALA A 160 -8.05 -6.87 9.86
CA ALA A 160 -9.19 -7.16 8.99
C ALA A 160 -9.30 -6.12 7.86
N PRO A 161 -9.80 -6.49 6.66
CA PRO A 161 -10.13 -5.52 5.63
C PRO A 161 -11.11 -4.45 6.15
N ALA A 162 -10.84 -3.18 5.84
CA ALA A 162 -11.58 -2.04 6.35
C ALA A 162 -12.23 -1.18 5.24
N ASP A 163 -11.91 -1.46 3.99
CA ASP A 163 -12.49 -0.80 2.81
C ASP A 163 -12.87 -1.83 1.73
N ASP A 164 -12.88 -1.46 0.50
CA ASP A 164 -13.21 -2.11 -0.77
C ASP A 164 -12.91 -3.64 -0.83
N PRO A 165 -13.88 -4.50 -0.48
CA PRO A 165 -13.68 -5.95 -0.52
C PRO A 165 -13.44 -6.47 -1.95
N ALA A 166 -13.95 -5.79 -2.98
CA ALA A 166 -13.72 -6.17 -4.37
C ALA A 166 -12.26 -5.93 -4.77
N TYR A 167 -11.65 -4.86 -4.28
CA TYR A 167 -10.22 -4.62 -4.50
C TYR A 167 -9.35 -5.62 -3.73
N ALA A 168 -9.70 -5.94 -2.49
CA ALA A 168 -9.02 -6.99 -1.73
C ALA A 168 -9.07 -8.35 -2.44
N ALA A 169 -10.24 -8.74 -2.96
CA ALA A 169 -10.42 -9.96 -3.76
C ALA A 169 -9.59 -9.91 -5.06
N ALA A 170 -9.52 -8.76 -5.74
CA ALA A 170 -8.70 -8.60 -6.94
C ALA A 170 -7.20 -8.78 -6.64
N LEU A 171 -6.71 -8.25 -5.53
CA LEU A 171 -5.31 -8.43 -5.10
C LEU A 171 -5.00 -9.89 -4.77
N ALA A 172 -5.88 -10.57 -4.04
CA ALA A 172 -5.73 -11.99 -3.74
C ALA A 172 -5.74 -12.84 -5.03
N GLY A 173 -6.64 -12.52 -5.96
CA GLY A 173 -6.71 -13.17 -7.29
C GLY A 173 -5.46 -12.94 -8.13
N ALA A 174 -4.90 -11.72 -8.14
CA ALA A 174 -3.65 -11.41 -8.84
C ALA A 174 -2.46 -12.19 -8.27
N ALA A 175 -2.37 -12.28 -6.95
CA ALA A 175 -1.35 -13.07 -6.28
C ALA A 175 -1.45 -14.56 -6.64
N GLN A 176 -2.66 -15.11 -6.72
CA GLN A 176 -2.89 -16.49 -7.14
C GLN A 176 -2.47 -16.74 -8.58
N LEU A 177 -2.82 -15.85 -9.52
CA LEU A 177 -2.42 -15.94 -10.92
C LEU A 177 -0.89 -15.97 -11.06
N LEU A 178 -0.19 -15.07 -10.38
CA LEU A 178 1.28 -15.01 -10.40
C LEU A 178 1.91 -16.23 -9.71
N ALA A 179 1.29 -16.77 -8.67
CA ALA A 179 1.75 -18.00 -8.02
C ALA A 179 1.60 -19.21 -8.96
N ASP A 180 0.48 -19.33 -9.66
CA ASP A 180 0.24 -20.40 -10.62
C ASP A 180 1.24 -20.36 -11.78
N GLU A 181 1.55 -19.16 -12.31
CA GLU A 181 2.61 -18.96 -13.32
C GLU A 181 3.98 -19.38 -12.79
N ALA A 182 4.34 -18.98 -11.56
CA ALA A 182 5.61 -19.33 -10.95
C ALA A 182 5.73 -20.83 -10.67
N HIS A 183 4.65 -21.49 -10.26
CA HIS A 183 4.59 -22.95 -10.10
C HIS A 183 4.76 -23.67 -11.43
N ALA A 184 4.05 -23.24 -12.48
CA ALA A 184 4.17 -23.82 -13.83
C ALA A 184 5.57 -23.67 -14.41
N ALA A 185 6.26 -22.56 -14.11
CA ALA A 185 7.64 -22.31 -14.49
C ALA A 185 8.69 -22.99 -13.59
N GLY A 186 8.29 -23.62 -12.49
CA GLY A 186 9.19 -24.23 -11.50
C GLY A 186 10.05 -23.22 -10.73
N THR A 187 9.60 -21.96 -10.64
CA THR A 187 10.34 -20.85 -10.00
C THR A 187 9.78 -20.42 -8.66
N TYR A 188 8.66 -21.00 -8.22
CA TYR A 188 8.02 -20.66 -6.95
C TYR A 188 8.86 -21.07 -5.74
N THR A 189 9.16 -20.13 -4.86
CA THR A 189 9.96 -20.33 -3.65
C THR A 189 9.21 -20.01 -2.34
N GLY A 190 8.02 -19.42 -2.43
CA GLY A 190 7.23 -18.93 -1.30
C GLY A 190 7.70 -17.57 -0.75
N LYS A 191 8.67 -16.92 -1.40
CA LYS A 191 9.22 -15.61 -0.97
C LYS A 191 9.00 -14.49 -1.99
N GLU A 192 8.19 -14.76 -3.01
CA GLU A 192 7.92 -13.82 -4.09
C GLU A 192 7.15 -12.59 -3.55
N PRO A 193 7.39 -11.41 -4.16
CA PRO A 193 6.72 -10.17 -3.74
C PRO A 193 5.18 -10.25 -3.81
N PHE A 194 4.61 -11.02 -4.74
CA PHE A 194 3.15 -11.20 -4.86
C PHE A 194 2.52 -11.96 -3.68
N ASN A 195 3.31 -12.62 -2.83
CA ASN A 195 2.82 -13.20 -1.57
C ASN A 195 2.52 -12.14 -0.50
N PHE A 196 2.81 -10.87 -0.81
CA PHE A 196 2.58 -9.74 0.07
C PHE A 196 1.74 -8.68 -0.63
N THR A 197 0.94 -7.97 0.15
CA THR A 197 0.14 -6.82 -0.27
C THR A 197 0.58 -5.58 0.49
N VAL A 198 0.66 -4.43 -0.18
CA VAL A 198 0.84 -3.16 0.53
C VAL A 198 -0.48 -2.74 1.16
N ALA A 199 -0.45 -2.42 2.43
CA ALA A 199 -1.62 -2.03 3.21
C ALA A 199 -1.34 -0.76 4.01
N VAL A 200 -2.38 0.05 4.22
CA VAL A 200 -2.41 1.02 5.32
C VAL A 200 -3.13 0.37 6.49
N LEU A 201 -2.42 0.25 7.59
CA LEU A 201 -2.93 -0.30 8.84
C LEU A 201 -3.46 0.86 9.69
N PHE A 202 -4.77 0.99 9.76
CA PHE A 202 -5.44 2.01 10.57
C PHE A 202 -5.86 1.45 11.92
N PRO A 203 -5.77 2.23 13.01
CA PRO A 203 -6.44 1.87 14.26
C PRO A 203 -7.94 1.63 14.03
N ALA A 204 -8.46 0.48 14.45
CA ALA A 204 -9.86 0.11 14.22
C ALA A 204 -10.86 1.17 14.72
N ALA A 205 -10.53 1.83 15.84
CA ALA A 205 -11.35 2.92 16.39
C ALA A 205 -11.44 4.15 15.46
N GLN A 206 -10.46 4.37 14.57
CA GLN A 206 -10.46 5.51 13.64
C GLN A 206 -11.22 5.24 12.35
N VAL A 207 -11.50 3.98 12.02
CA VAL A 207 -12.10 3.57 10.75
C VAL A 207 -13.39 2.76 10.91
N SER A 208 -14.04 2.85 12.06
CA SER A 208 -15.32 2.16 12.34
C SER A 208 -16.47 2.57 11.42
N GLY A 209 -16.38 3.75 10.78
CA GLY A 209 -17.33 4.25 9.78
C GLY A 209 -16.87 4.05 8.33
N GLY A 210 -15.81 3.29 8.11
CA GLY A 210 -15.15 3.08 6.81
C GLY A 210 -13.76 3.71 6.79
N ALA A 211 -12.83 3.06 6.10
CA ALA A 211 -11.47 3.56 5.95
C ALA A 211 -11.33 4.45 4.70
N PRO A 212 -10.47 5.47 4.74
CA PRO A 212 -10.18 6.27 3.57
C PRO A 212 -9.40 5.46 2.54
N GLN A 213 -9.65 5.74 1.26
CA GLN A 213 -8.83 5.19 0.18
C GLN A 213 -7.59 6.05 -0.04
N VAL A 214 -6.44 5.40 -0.19
CA VAL A 214 -5.20 6.06 -0.60
C VAL A 214 -5.28 6.34 -2.10
N PRO A 215 -4.91 7.54 -2.57
CA PRO A 215 -4.87 7.84 -4.00
C PRO A 215 -4.01 6.84 -4.77
N THR A 216 -4.51 6.39 -5.92
CA THR A 216 -3.79 5.49 -6.83
C THR A 216 -2.44 6.07 -7.21
N GLY A 217 -1.40 5.25 -7.19
CA GLY A 217 -0.03 5.63 -7.54
C GLY A 217 0.73 6.43 -6.48
N LEU A 218 0.10 6.87 -5.39
CA LEU A 218 0.81 7.62 -4.33
C LEU A 218 1.82 6.72 -3.60
N LEU A 219 1.44 5.47 -3.34
CA LEU A 219 2.28 4.43 -2.75
C LEU A 219 1.98 3.10 -3.45
N THR A 220 2.91 2.61 -4.24
CA THR A 220 2.74 1.44 -5.11
C THR A 220 3.72 0.35 -4.72
N HIS A 221 3.30 -0.90 -4.79
CA HIS A 221 4.14 -2.05 -4.50
C HIS A 221 4.39 -2.89 -5.75
N GLN A 222 5.65 -3.15 -6.07
CA GLN A 222 6.02 -4.07 -7.13
C GLN A 222 5.83 -5.51 -6.66
N ILE A 223 4.84 -6.22 -7.24
CA ILE A 223 4.47 -7.60 -6.87
C ILE A 223 5.17 -8.66 -7.70
N ALA A 224 5.72 -8.31 -8.87
CA ALA A 224 6.55 -9.20 -9.68
C ALA A 224 7.60 -8.38 -10.44
N ARG A 225 8.61 -9.05 -11.01
CA ARG A 225 9.60 -8.38 -11.86
C ARG A 225 8.97 -8.00 -13.20
N PHE A 226 9.28 -6.80 -13.66
CA PHE A 226 8.92 -6.36 -15.00
C PHE A 226 9.65 -7.17 -16.08
#